data_8ea170d3adb78838221f63013963dcdb
#
_entry.id   8ea170d3adb78838221f63013963dcdb
#
_cell.length_a   1.000
_cell.length_b   1.000
_cell.length_c   1.000
_cell.angle_alpha   90.00
_cell.angle_beta   90.00
_cell.angle_gamma   90.00
#
_symmetry.space_group_name_H-M   'P 1'
#
loop_
_entity.id
_entity.type
_entity.pdbx_description
1 polymer ?
#
loop_
_entity_poly.entity_id
_entity_poly.type
_entity_poly.pdbx_seq_one_letter_code
_entity_poly.pdbx_strand_id
1 'polypeptide(L)'
;PKVPDIAWIDIPPGPFRYQDEATLELLRSRIARYPVTNLQFQAFIDDGGYQNNRWWRELRQPEPEASRWPQGNRPRTNVDWYEAVAFTRWLGERLGLPEGALRLPTETEWERAARGAAGRVYPWGNEYRPGYANVNETMLKDGPWSLGQTTAVGLYPQGASPEGVEDLSGTVWEWCLNRYDDPDDTRVDASGDLRALRGGSWNYDPDMALASVRYRLPPAGRNINYGFRVLSSVPMTVAARSAVC
;
A
#
# COMPACT_ATOMS: atom_id res chain seq x y z
N PRO A 1 0.60 -18.25 -15.83
CA PRO A 1 1.23 -17.83 -14.57
C PRO A 1 0.23 -17.95 -13.43
N LYS A 2 0.73 -18.27 -12.24
CA LYS A 2 -0.10 -18.40 -11.06
C LYS A 2 -0.50 -17.00 -10.58
N VAL A 3 -1.81 -16.76 -10.42
CA VAL A 3 -2.30 -15.51 -9.82
C VAL A 3 -1.78 -15.43 -8.38
N PRO A 4 -1.13 -14.34 -7.96
CA PRO A 4 -0.65 -14.23 -6.60
C PRO A 4 -1.80 -14.19 -5.60
N ASP A 5 -1.63 -14.88 -4.48
CA ASP A 5 -2.57 -14.81 -3.37
C ASP A 5 -2.40 -13.48 -2.62
N ILE A 6 -3.51 -12.81 -2.36
CA ILE A 6 -3.59 -11.58 -1.58
C ILE A 6 -4.42 -11.85 -0.32
N ALA A 7 -3.82 -11.63 0.85
CA ALA A 7 -4.56 -11.65 2.09
C ALA A 7 -5.42 -10.37 2.20
N TRP A 8 -6.73 -10.52 2.21
CA TRP A 8 -7.66 -9.39 2.22
C TRP A 8 -8.23 -9.11 3.61
N ILE A 9 -8.38 -7.83 3.94
CA ILE A 9 -9.06 -7.34 5.13
C ILE A 9 -10.27 -6.52 4.68
N ASP A 10 -11.45 -6.84 5.22
CA ASP A 10 -12.66 -6.07 5.02
C ASP A 10 -12.62 -4.78 5.83
N ILE A 11 -12.80 -3.63 5.17
CA ILE A 11 -12.98 -2.34 5.80
C ILE A 11 -14.47 -2.01 5.78
N PRO A 12 -15.12 -1.95 6.95
CA PRO A 12 -16.55 -1.65 7.01
C PRO A 12 -16.84 -0.22 6.54
N PRO A 13 -18.01 0.01 5.94
CA PRO A 13 -18.46 1.36 5.58
C PRO A 13 -18.74 2.18 6.84
N GLY A 14 -18.79 3.49 6.68
CA GLY A 14 -19.22 4.40 7.72
C GLY A 14 -18.28 5.57 7.95
N PRO A 15 -18.59 6.41 8.94
CA PRO A 15 -17.82 7.61 9.23
C PRO A 15 -16.47 7.27 9.87
N PHE A 16 -15.47 8.11 9.58
CA PHE A 16 -14.20 8.11 10.27
C PHE A 16 -13.58 9.50 10.35
N ARG A 17 -12.69 9.69 11.30
CA ARG A 17 -11.99 10.96 11.49
C ARG A 17 -10.77 11.02 10.57
N TYR A 18 -10.82 11.91 9.57
CA TYR A 18 -9.75 12.15 8.62
C TYR A 18 -8.89 13.35 9.02
N GLN A 19 -7.58 13.21 9.06
CA GLN A 19 -6.58 14.28 9.35
C GLN A 19 -6.85 15.08 10.63
N ASP A 20 -7.64 14.52 11.57
CA ASP A 20 -8.12 15.21 12.78
C ASP A 20 -9.02 16.45 12.54
N GLU A 21 -9.37 16.74 11.30
CA GLU A 21 -10.10 17.94 10.89
C GLU A 21 -11.53 17.64 10.44
N ALA A 22 -11.72 16.56 9.70
CA ALA A 22 -13.00 16.24 9.08
C ALA A 22 -13.53 14.86 9.46
N THR A 23 -14.86 14.71 9.44
CA THR A 23 -15.48 13.39 9.43
C THR A 23 -15.91 13.08 8.00
N LEU A 24 -15.34 12.01 7.44
CA LEU A 24 -15.69 11.54 6.10
C LEU A 24 -16.45 10.22 6.19
N GLU A 25 -17.33 10.01 5.21
CA GLU A 25 -18.07 8.75 5.06
C GLU A 25 -17.43 7.94 3.94
N LEU A 26 -17.01 6.70 4.23
CA LEU A 26 -16.45 5.81 3.21
C LEU A 26 -17.34 4.59 2.98
N LEU A 27 -17.33 4.13 1.73
CA LEU A 27 -17.99 2.90 1.33
C LEU A 27 -17.19 1.67 1.81
N ARG A 28 -17.85 0.51 1.87
CA ARG A 28 -17.18 -0.77 2.12
C ARG A 28 -16.11 -1.02 1.07
N SER A 29 -14.96 -1.47 1.51
CA SER A 29 -13.86 -1.88 0.64
C SER A 29 -13.12 -3.09 1.24
N ARG A 30 -12.19 -3.65 0.47
CA ARG A 30 -11.21 -4.63 0.93
C ARG A 30 -9.83 -4.12 0.62
N ILE A 31 -8.96 -4.12 1.59
CA ILE A 31 -7.56 -3.72 1.42
C ILE A 31 -6.64 -4.92 1.63
N ALA A 32 -5.53 -4.97 0.92
CA ALA A 32 -4.52 -5.98 1.17
C ALA A 32 -3.98 -5.84 2.60
N ARG A 33 -3.90 -6.95 3.35
CA ARG A 33 -3.33 -6.96 4.70
C ARG A 33 -1.93 -6.38 4.74
N TYR A 34 -1.13 -6.66 3.70
CA TYR A 34 0.28 -6.30 3.58
C TYR A 34 0.53 -5.46 2.33
N PRO A 35 1.65 -4.72 2.26
CA PRO A 35 2.18 -4.21 1.00
C PRO A 35 2.42 -5.35 -0.01
N VAL A 36 2.32 -5.04 -1.31
CA VAL A 36 2.64 -5.99 -2.38
C VAL A 36 4.09 -6.45 -2.25
N THR A 37 4.30 -7.76 -2.24
CA THR A 37 5.62 -8.36 -2.07
C THR A 37 6.39 -8.53 -3.38
N ASN A 38 7.71 -8.74 -3.28
CA ASN A 38 8.54 -9.04 -4.45
C ASN A 38 8.02 -10.26 -5.22
N LEU A 39 7.58 -11.33 -4.53
CA LEU A 39 7.05 -12.53 -5.16
C LEU A 39 5.75 -12.25 -5.93
N GLN A 40 4.85 -11.43 -5.35
CA GLN A 40 3.60 -11.06 -6.00
C GLN A 40 3.84 -10.18 -7.22
N PHE A 41 4.76 -9.22 -7.12
CA PHE A 41 5.10 -8.36 -8.26
C PHE A 41 5.86 -9.12 -9.34
N GLN A 42 6.69 -10.12 -8.98
CA GLN A 42 7.38 -10.98 -9.94
C GLN A 42 6.39 -11.73 -10.83
N ALA A 43 5.24 -12.18 -10.30
CA ALA A 43 4.21 -12.82 -11.11
C ALA A 43 3.66 -11.89 -12.22
N PHE A 44 3.56 -10.59 -11.97
CA PHE A 44 3.23 -9.58 -13.00
C PHE A 44 4.31 -9.51 -14.07
N ILE A 45 5.59 -9.46 -13.68
CA ILE A 45 6.72 -9.44 -14.62
C ILE A 45 6.72 -10.69 -15.47
N ASP A 46 6.62 -11.87 -14.85
CA ASP A 46 6.67 -13.18 -15.52
C ASP A 46 5.49 -13.40 -16.48
N ASP A 47 4.34 -12.77 -16.22
CA ASP A 47 3.16 -12.79 -17.09
C ASP A 47 3.20 -11.73 -18.19
N GLY A 48 4.35 -11.18 -18.48
CA GLY A 48 4.53 -10.17 -19.53
C GLY A 48 3.95 -8.80 -19.20
N GLY A 49 3.96 -8.43 -17.92
CA GLY A 49 3.40 -7.16 -17.45
C GLY A 49 3.98 -5.93 -18.14
N TYR A 50 5.26 -5.96 -18.45
CA TYR A 50 5.94 -4.88 -19.19
C TYR A 50 5.87 -5.02 -20.72
N GLN A 51 5.47 -6.16 -21.26
CA GLN A 51 5.33 -6.38 -22.70
C GLN A 51 3.91 -6.11 -23.21
N ASN A 52 2.92 -6.01 -22.31
CA ASN A 52 1.52 -5.82 -22.69
C ASN A 52 1.07 -4.39 -22.42
N ASN A 53 1.04 -3.57 -23.47
CA ASN A 53 0.68 -2.15 -23.45
C ASN A 53 -0.72 -1.86 -22.84
N ARG A 54 -1.61 -2.85 -22.74
CA ARG A 54 -2.95 -2.67 -22.17
C ARG A 54 -2.92 -2.22 -20.70
N TRP A 55 -1.90 -2.65 -19.95
CA TRP A 55 -1.73 -2.26 -18.55
C TRP A 55 -1.24 -0.82 -18.39
N TRP A 56 -0.59 -0.30 -19.46
CA TRP A 56 0.08 1.00 -19.49
C TRP A 56 -0.73 2.10 -20.19
N ARG A 57 -2.01 1.86 -20.51
CA ARG A 57 -2.87 2.87 -21.12
C ARG A 57 -2.87 4.16 -20.28
N GLU A 58 -2.59 5.30 -20.92
CA GLU A 58 -2.49 6.63 -20.26
C GLU A 58 -1.42 6.72 -19.17
N LEU A 59 -0.50 5.76 -19.12
CA LEU A 59 0.61 5.73 -18.19
C LEU A 59 1.94 5.86 -18.92
N ARG A 60 2.92 6.40 -18.19
CA ARG A 60 4.32 6.26 -18.60
C ARG A 60 4.77 4.84 -18.23
N GLN A 61 5.36 4.15 -19.19
CA GLN A 61 5.94 2.83 -18.99
C GLN A 61 7.45 2.94 -18.78
N PRO A 62 7.96 2.68 -17.58
CA PRO A 62 9.39 2.66 -17.32
C PRO A 62 10.02 1.28 -17.56
N GLU A 63 11.34 1.21 -17.55
CA GLU A 63 12.05 -0.06 -17.43
C GLU A 63 11.93 -0.59 -15.99
N PRO A 64 11.77 -1.91 -15.81
CA PRO A 64 11.68 -2.50 -14.48
C PRO A 64 13.00 -2.41 -13.71
N GLU A 65 12.91 -2.07 -12.43
CA GLU A 65 14.04 -2.10 -11.52
C GLU A 65 13.85 -3.16 -10.44
N ALA A 66 14.93 -3.80 -10.01
CA ALA A 66 14.88 -4.76 -8.91
C ALA A 66 14.81 -4.06 -7.56
N SER A 67 14.12 -4.66 -6.60
CA SER A 67 14.22 -4.26 -5.20
C SER A 67 15.64 -4.49 -4.68
N ARG A 68 16.13 -3.59 -3.82
CA ARG A 68 17.43 -3.76 -3.15
C ARG A 68 17.48 -5.04 -2.31
N TRP A 69 16.36 -5.40 -1.70
CA TRP A 69 16.20 -6.64 -0.92
C TRP A 69 15.18 -7.53 -1.61
N PRO A 70 15.63 -8.47 -2.48
CA PRO A 70 14.78 -9.19 -3.42
C PRO A 70 14.08 -10.43 -2.84
N GLN A 71 14.19 -10.68 -1.52
CA GLN A 71 13.52 -11.83 -0.91
C GLN A 71 12.01 -11.76 -1.16
N GLY A 72 11.41 -12.88 -1.56
CA GLY A 72 10.05 -12.93 -2.08
C GLY A 72 8.96 -12.39 -1.16
N ASN A 73 9.15 -12.51 0.16
CA ASN A 73 8.19 -12.08 1.18
C ASN A 73 8.44 -10.66 1.73
N ARG A 74 9.38 -9.91 1.15
CA ARG A 74 9.57 -8.48 1.48
C ARG A 74 8.74 -7.61 0.55
N PRO A 75 8.37 -6.37 0.97
CA PRO A 75 7.68 -5.43 0.09
C PRO A 75 8.44 -5.20 -1.21
N ARG A 76 7.71 -5.11 -2.31
CA ARG A 76 8.26 -4.62 -3.58
C ARG A 76 8.64 -3.16 -3.42
N THR A 77 9.91 -2.83 -3.69
CA THR A 77 10.45 -1.47 -3.70
C THR A 77 11.11 -1.14 -5.04
N ASN A 78 11.62 0.08 -5.21
CA ASN A 78 12.06 0.60 -6.51
C ASN A 78 10.96 0.50 -7.56
N VAL A 79 9.74 0.79 -7.15
CA VAL A 79 8.53 0.79 -7.98
C VAL A 79 7.94 2.19 -7.97
N ASP A 80 7.63 2.71 -9.16
CA ASP A 80 6.96 3.98 -9.29
C ASP A 80 5.42 3.85 -9.25
N TRP A 81 4.72 4.96 -9.23
CA TRP A 81 3.26 4.97 -9.20
C TRP A 81 2.63 4.33 -10.44
N TYR A 82 3.23 4.52 -11.62
CA TYR A 82 2.73 3.95 -12.86
C TYR A 82 2.82 2.43 -12.87
N GLU A 83 3.92 1.87 -12.37
CA GLU A 83 4.09 0.43 -12.21
C GLU A 83 3.09 -0.16 -11.21
N ALA A 84 2.86 0.55 -10.10
CA ALA A 84 1.88 0.14 -9.12
C ALA A 84 0.46 0.11 -9.71
N VAL A 85 0.08 1.11 -10.52
CA VAL A 85 -1.22 1.13 -11.23
C VAL A 85 -1.28 0.03 -12.29
N ALA A 86 -0.24 -0.18 -13.10
CA ALA A 86 -0.19 -1.24 -14.09
C ALA A 86 -0.36 -2.63 -13.46
N PHE A 87 0.30 -2.86 -12.31
CA PHE A 87 0.12 -4.08 -11.52
C PHE A 87 -1.33 -4.27 -11.07
N THR A 88 -2.01 -3.21 -10.58
CA THR A 88 -3.41 -3.34 -10.14
C THR A 88 -4.35 -3.69 -11.29
N ARG A 89 -4.15 -3.10 -12.46
CA ARG A 89 -4.92 -3.43 -13.68
C ARG A 89 -4.75 -4.90 -14.08
N TRP A 90 -3.49 -5.36 -14.11
CA TRP A 90 -3.17 -6.75 -14.40
C TRP A 90 -3.81 -7.71 -13.39
N LEU A 91 -3.60 -7.45 -12.09
CA LEU A 91 -4.12 -8.33 -11.05
C LEU A 91 -5.65 -8.35 -11.04
N GLY A 92 -6.30 -7.20 -11.23
CA GLY A 92 -7.76 -7.10 -11.31
C GLY A 92 -8.34 -7.97 -12.41
N GLU A 93 -7.74 -7.95 -13.60
CA GLU A 93 -8.16 -8.84 -14.69
C GLU A 93 -7.93 -10.31 -14.36
N ARG A 94 -6.75 -10.65 -13.78
CA ARG A 94 -6.46 -12.05 -13.39
C ARG A 94 -7.41 -12.60 -12.32
N LEU A 95 -7.97 -11.71 -11.51
CA LEU A 95 -9.00 -12.03 -10.52
C LEU A 95 -10.43 -11.99 -11.08
N GLY A 96 -10.61 -11.64 -12.36
CA GLY A 96 -11.92 -11.53 -13.00
C GLY A 96 -12.77 -10.37 -12.48
N LEU A 97 -12.14 -9.32 -11.97
CA LEU A 97 -12.82 -8.15 -11.43
C LEU A 97 -13.15 -7.13 -12.54
N PRO A 98 -14.21 -6.32 -12.37
CA PRO A 98 -14.47 -5.20 -13.25
C PRO A 98 -13.28 -4.25 -13.33
N GLU A 99 -13.09 -3.60 -14.49
CA GLU A 99 -12.04 -2.60 -14.65
C GLU A 99 -12.16 -1.50 -13.60
N GLY A 100 -11.02 -1.15 -12.98
CA GLY A 100 -10.95 -0.14 -11.92
C GLY A 100 -11.43 -0.61 -10.53
N ALA A 101 -12.03 -1.80 -10.42
CA ALA A 101 -12.44 -2.33 -9.12
C ALA A 101 -11.24 -2.67 -8.22
N LEU A 102 -10.13 -3.10 -8.80
CA LEU A 102 -8.85 -3.27 -8.10
C LEU A 102 -7.92 -2.12 -8.47
N ARG A 103 -7.44 -1.41 -7.47
CA ARG A 103 -6.63 -0.20 -7.63
C ARG A 103 -5.74 0.06 -6.41
N LEU A 104 -4.93 1.09 -6.47
CA LEU A 104 -4.32 1.65 -5.27
C LEU A 104 -5.42 2.22 -4.36
N PRO A 105 -5.27 2.20 -3.03
CA PRO A 105 -6.14 2.95 -2.14
C PRO A 105 -5.99 4.46 -2.42
N THR A 106 -7.05 5.23 -2.25
CA THR A 106 -6.91 6.66 -2.02
C THR A 106 -6.26 6.89 -0.66
N GLU A 107 -5.66 8.03 -0.43
CA GLU A 107 -5.08 8.32 0.88
C GLU A 107 -6.13 8.33 2.01
N THR A 108 -7.38 8.69 1.70
CA THR A 108 -8.49 8.64 2.66
C THR A 108 -8.86 7.21 3.03
N GLU A 109 -8.91 6.30 2.06
CA GLU A 109 -9.14 4.87 2.30
C GLU A 109 -7.98 4.23 3.06
N TRP A 110 -6.74 4.61 2.70
CA TRP A 110 -5.55 4.15 3.40
C TRP A 110 -5.56 4.61 4.87
N GLU A 111 -5.86 5.90 5.12
CA GLU A 111 -5.92 6.46 6.47
C GLU A 111 -7.03 5.82 7.31
N ARG A 112 -8.22 5.57 6.72
CA ARG A 112 -9.29 4.83 7.38
C ARG A 112 -8.84 3.41 7.78
N ALA A 113 -8.12 2.71 6.90
CA ALA A 113 -7.60 1.38 7.19
C ALA A 113 -6.54 1.40 8.29
N ALA A 114 -5.77 2.48 8.40
CA ALA A 114 -4.72 2.62 9.41
C ALA A 114 -5.28 3.06 10.76
N ARG A 115 -6.12 4.10 10.80
CA ARG A 115 -6.58 4.75 12.05
C ARG A 115 -7.85 4.13 12.64
N GLY A 116 -8.54 3.27 11.87
CA GLY A 116 -9.88 2.84 12.23
C GLY A 116 -10.88 4.00 12.23
N ALA A 117 -12.13 3.73 12.62
CA ALA A 117 -13.16 4.77 12.73
C ALA A 117 -12.85 5.83 13.80
N ALA A 118 -12.12 5.44 14.85
CA ALA A 118 -11.82 6.31 16.00
C ALA A 118 -10.70 7.33 15.74
N GLY A 119 -9.98 7.26 14.63
CA GLY A 119 -8.92 8.22 14.29
C GLY A 119 -7.66 8.06 15.16
N ARG A 120 -7.19 6.83 15.37
CA ARG A 120 -5.97 6.57 16.15
C ARG A 120 -4.74 7.28 15.56
N VAL A 121 -3.77 7.58 16.40
CA VAL A 121 -2.50 8.22 15.99
C VAL A 121 -1.62 7.25 15.21
N TYR A 122 -1.47 6.03 15.73
CA TYR A 122 -0.83 4.88 15.07
C TYR A 122 -1.87 3.78 14.86
N PRO A 123 -1.65 2.81 13.98
CA PRO A 123 -2.61 1.73 13.78
C PRO A 123 -2.99 1.00 15.07
N TRP A 124 -2.04 0.79 15.98
CA TRP A 124 -2.22 0.09 17.27
C TRP A 124 -2.78 0.96 18.40
N GLY A 125 -2.83 2.29 18.26
CA GLY A 125 -3.32 3.19 19.32
C GLY A 125 -2.77 4.60 19.24
N ASN A 126 -2.81 5.33 20.35
CA ASN A 126 -2.46 6.76 20.37
C ASN A 126 -1.04 7.05 20.88
N GLU A 127 -0.35 6.03 21.40
CA GLU A 127 1.03 6.15 21.88
C GLU A 127 1.98 5.33 21.04
N TYR A 128 3.17 5.89 20.78
CA TYR A 128 4.23 5.11 20.16
C TYR A 128 4.67 3.97 21.07
N ARG A 129 4.97 2.83 20.46
CA ARG A 129 5.49 1.65 21.16
C ARG A 129 6.68 1.08 20.40
N PRO A 130 7.89 1.13 20.99
CA PRO A 130 9.08 0.57 20.38
C PRO A 130 8.89 -0.89 19.95
N GLY A 131 9.38 -1.23 18.75
CA GLY A 131 9.30 -2.58 18.20
C GLY A 131 7.93 -2.96 17.61
N TYR A 132 6.96 -2.02 17.47
CA TYR A 132 5.67 -2.27 16.84
C TYR A 132 5.67 -1.99 15.35
N ALA A 133 6.71 -1.33 14.84
CA ALA A 133 6.86 -0.96 13.44
C ALA A 133 8.34 -1.04 12.99
N ASN A 134 8.57 -1.18 11.70
CA ASN A 134 9.91 -1.07 11.13
C ASN A 134 10.20 0.39 10.76
N VAL A 135 10.73 1.13 11.70
CA VAL A 135 11.16 2.53 11.60
C VAL A 135 12.56 2.70 12.20
N ASN A 136 13.14 3.87 12.08
CA ASN A 136 14.40 4.20 12.74
C ASN A 136 14.15 4.86 14.11
N GLU A 137 13.98 4.06 15.15
CA GLU A 137 13.72 4.52 16.51
C GLU A 137 14.92 5.28 17.11
N THR A 138 16.11 5.08 16.57
CA THR A 138 17.33 5.69 17.12
C THR A 138 17.48 7.16 16.73
N MET A 139 16.76 7.65 15.71
CA MET A 139 16.86 9.05 15.24
C MET A 139 16.41 10.05 16.31
N LEU A 140 15.26 9.80 16.94
CA LEU A 140 14.70 10.66 18.00
C LEU A 140 14.85 10.06 19.41
N LYS A 141 15.52 8.90 19.51
CA LYS A 141 15.70 8.13 20.76
C LYS A 141 14.40 7.56 21.34
N ASP A 142 13.41 7.28 20.45
CA ASP A 142 12.13 6.69 20.84
C ASP A 142 12.24 5.20 21.18
N GLY A 143 13.34 4.57 20.75
CA GLY A 143 13.64 3.19 21.01
C GLY A 143 15.02 2.76 20.49
N PRO A 144 15.39 1.49 20.72
CA PRO A 144 16.72 1.00 20.36
C PRO A 144 16.85 0.46 18.93
N TRP A 145 15.74 0.35 18.18
CA TRP A 145 15.71 -0.43 16.94
C TRP A 145 15.89 0.43 15.69
N SER A 146 16.80 0.01 14.83
CA SER A 146 16.93 0.46 13.46
C SER A 146 17.54 -0.66 12.63
N LEU A 147 16.74 -1.30 11.78
CA LEU A 147 17.21 -2.42 10.97
C LEU A 147 17.94 -1.98 9.70
N GLY A 148 17.78 -0.71 9.27
CA GLY A 148 18.41 -0.17 8.07
C GLY A 148 17.95 -0.83 6.77
N GLN A 149 16.80 -1.52 6.76
CA GLN A 149 16.28 -2.27 5.63
C GLN A 149 14.79 -2.59 5.77
N THR A 150 14.13 -2.98 4.67
CA THR A 150 12.79 -3.57 4.74
C THR A 150 12.83 -4.90 5.50
N THR A 151 11.68 -5.35 5.99
CA THR A 151 11.47 -6.66 6.61
C THR A 151 10.53 -7.52 5.77
N ALA A 152 10.40 -8.81 6.11
CA ALA A 152 9.28 -9.60 5.64
C ALA A 152 7.96 -8.93 6.06
N VAL A 153 6.94 -8.97 5.20
CA VAL A 153 5.61 -8.47 5.56
C VAL A 153 5.03 -9.28 6.73
N GLY A 154 4.29 -8.61 7.62
CA GLY A 154 3.68 -9.26 8.77
C GLY A 154 4.64 -9.59 9.92
N LEU A 155 5.84 -8.99 9.94
CA LEU A 155 6.80 -9.21 11.03
C LEU A 155 6.39 -8.48 12.32
N TYR A 156 5.50 -7.48 12.22
CA TYR A 156 5.06 -6.65 13.34
C TYR A 156 3.53 -6.78 13.57
N PRO A 157 3.02 -7.96 13.95
CA PRO A 157 1.58 -8.17 14.11
C PRO A 157 0.96 -7.32 15.23
N GLN A 158 1.76 -6.86 16.19
CA GLN A 158 1.34 -5.94 17.25
C GLN A 158 1.05 -4.53 16.72
N GLY A 159 1.65 -4.19 15.56
CA GLY A 159 1.45 -2.92 14.84
C GLY A 159 0.22 -2.89 13.95
N ALA A 160 -0.64 -3.92 14.00
CA ALA A 160 -1.84 -3.99 13.18
C ALA A 160 -2.87 -2.92 13.54
N SER A 161 -3.65 -2.50 12.54
CA SER A 161 -4.81 -1.63 12.73
C SER A 161 -5.98 -2.36 13.41
N PRO A 162 -7.06 -1.65 13.83
CA PRO A 162 -8.23 -2.28 14.44
C PRO A 162 -8.86 -3.38 13.60
N GLU A 163 -8.84 -3.23 12.29
CA GLU A 163 -9.38 -4.20 11.35
C GLU A 163 -8.38 -5.35 11.02
N GLY A 164 -7.13 -5.23 11.46
CA GLY A 164 -6.09 -6.26 11.26
C GLY A 164 -5.24 -6.04 9.99
N VAL A 165 -5.18 -4.83 9.46
CA VAL A 165 -4.22 -4.47 8.41
C VAL A 165 -2.86 -4.22 9.03
N GLU A 166 -1.81 -4.80 8.47
CA GLU A 166 -0.44 -4.78 9.01
C GLU A 166 0.51 -3.95 8.14
N ASP A 167 1.67 -3.63 8.70
CA ASP A 167 2.74 -2.84 8.05
C ASP A 167 2.28 -1.47 7.53
N LEU A 168 1.29 -0.84 8.20
CA LEU A 168 0.78 0.50 7.88
C LEU A 168 1.63 1.63 8.48
N SER A 169 2.51 1.33 9.42
CA SER A 169 3.47 2.26 10.00
C SER A 169 4.88 1.75 9.75
N GLY A 170 5.69 2.53 9.04
CA GLY A 170 7.05 2.14 8.69
C GLY A 170 7.13 1.13 7.54
N THR A 171 8.23 0.42 7.45
CA THR A 171 8.63 -0.53 6.40
C THR A 171 8.82 0.14 5.04
N VAL A 172 7.76 0.62 4.37
CA VAL A 172 7.83 1.37 3.11
C VAL A 172 6.76 2.46 3.06
N TRP A 173 7.07 3.60 2.46
CA TRP A 173 6.07 4.54 2.00
C TRP A 173 5.22 3.90 0.91
N GLU A 174 3.90 4.05 0.99
CA GLU A 174 2.97 3.41 0.09
C GLU A 174 2.30 4.43 -0.84
N TRP A 175 2.41 4.20 -2.15
CA TRP A 175 1.74 4.97 -3.16
C TRP A 175 0.22 4.90 -3.00
N CYS A 176 -0.42 6.07 -3.01
CA CYS A 176 -1.88 6.22 -3.08
C CYS A 176 -2.32 6.63 -4.49
N LEU A 177 -3.60 6.42 -4.80
CA LEU A 177 -4.15 6.65 -6.13
C LEU A 177 -4.24 8.15 -6.48
N ASN A 178 -4.68 8.97 -5.51
CA ASN A 178 -5.02 10.36 -5.71
C ASN A 178 -3.81 11.29 -5.84
N ARG A 179 -4.06 12.45 -6.39
CA ARG A 179 -3.12 13.57 -6.36
C ARG A 179 -2.97 14.10 -4.94
N TYR A 180 -1.78 14.59 -4.61
CA TYR A 180 -1.50 15.10 -3.27
C TYR A 180 -2.22 16.43 -2.99
N ASP A 181 -2.25 17.34 -3.99
CA ASP A 181 -2.82 18.67 -3.85
C ASP A 181 -4.35 18.68 -4.03
N ASP A 182 -4.92 17.60 -4.56
CA ASP A 182 -6.37 17.39 -4.71
C ASP A 182 -6.70 15.92 -4.38
N PRO A 183 -7.04 15.61 -3.11
CA PRO A 183 -7.32 14.24 -2.67
C PRO A 183 -8.53 13.58 -3.35
N ASP A 184 -9.43 14.36 -3.94
CA ASP A 184 -10.58 13.86 -4.68
C ASP A 184 -10.23 13.53 -6.15
N ASP A 185 -9.10 14.02 -6.64
CA ASP A 185 -8.62 13.71 -8.00
C ASP A 185 -7.89 12.37 -8.03
N THR A 186 -8.60 11.35 -8.45
CA THR A 186 -8.11 9.96 -8.60
C THR A 186 -7.80 9.59 -10.06
N ARG A 187 -7.74 10.57 -10.98
CA ARG A 187 -7.49 10.30 -12.40
C ARG A 187 -6.14 9.61 -12.60
N VAL A 188 -6.16 8.62 -13.45
CA VAL A 188 -4.98 7.86 -13.86
C VAL A 188 -4.51 8.40 -15.18
N ASP A 189 -3.41 9.16 -15.17
CA ASP A 189 -2.84 9.82 -16.33
C ASP A 189 -1.30 9.94 -16.24
N ALA A 190 -0.68 10.45 -17.29
CA ALA A 190 0.75 10.72 -17.37
C ALA A 190 1.12 12.19 -17.12
N SER A 191 0.28 12.97 -16.42
CA SER A 191 0.48 14.41 -16.20
C SER A 191 1.77 14.74 -15.45
N GLY A 192 2.23 13.82 -14.58
CA GLY A 192 3.38 14.05 -13.70
C GLY A 192 3.03 14.76 -12.42
N ASP A 193 1.74 15.03 -12.15
CA ASP A 193 1.30 15.66 -10.92
C ASP A 193 1.61 14.80 -9.70
N LEU A 194 1.95 15.47 -8.60
CA LEU A 194 2.40 14.81 -7.37
C LEU A 194 1.33 13.84 -6.84
N ARG A 195 1.75 12.64 -6.51
CA ARG A 195 0.91 11.61 -5.91
C ARG A 195 1.19 11.49 -4.41
N ALA A 196 0.15 11.18 -3.66
CA ALA A 196 0.27 10.98 -2.22
C ALA A 196 0.97 9.65 -1.89
N LEU A 197 1.77 9.67 -0.82
CA LEU A 197 2.33 8.48 -0.17
C LEU A 197 2.00 8.53 1.32
N ARG A 198 1.85 7.34 1.91
CA ARG A 198 1.45 7.18 3.31
C ARG A 198 2.34 6.17 4.04
N GLY A 199 2.38 6.24 5.38
CA GLY A 199 2.86 5.17 6.25
C GLY A 199 4.29 5.33 6.79
N GLY A 200 5.12 6.20 6.24
CA GLY A 200 6.54 6.25 6.64
C GLY A 200 7.33 5.06 6.12
N SER A 201 8.57 4.91 6.57
CA SER A 201 9.40 3.78 6.16
C SER A 201 10.54 3.48 7.15
N TRP A 202 11.23 2.37 6.93
CA TRP A 202 12.30 1.84 7.79
C TRP A 202 13.45 2.82 8.10
N ASN A 203 13.65 3.86 7.29
CA ASN A 203 14.74 4.84 7.44
C ASN A 203 14.28 6.20 7.99
N TYR A 204 13.00 6.32 8.37
CA TYR A 204 12.45 7.52 9.01
C TYR A 204 12.14 7.24 10.49
N ASP A 205 12.10 8.32 11.28
CA ASP A 205 11.71 8.27 12.69
C ASP A 205 10.22 7.93 12.87
N PRO A 206 9.78 7.60 14.10
CA PRO A 206 8.39 7.26 14.39
C PRO A 206 7.37 8.35 14.05
N ASP A 207 7.75 9.64 14.11
CA ASP A 207 6.84 10.75 13.81
C ASP A 207 6.45 10.78 12.34
N MET A 208 7.32 10.28 11.45
CA MET A 208 7.02 10.13 10.03
C MET A 208 6.14 8.91 9.73
N ALA A 209 5.94 8.02 10.70
CA ALA A 209 5.10 6.82 10.59
C ALA A 209 3.74 6.97 11.30
N LEU A 210 3.38 8.18 11.75
CA LEU A 210 2.02 8.51 12.18
C LEU A 210 1.02 8.22 11.05
N ALA A 211 -0.12 7.64 11.36
CA ALA A 211 -1.10 7.25 10.36
C ALA A 211 -1.74 8.44 9.61
N SER A 212 -1.62 9.68 10.13
CA SER A 212 -2.05 10.92 9.49
C SER A 212 -0.98 11.57 8.60
N VAL A 213 0.30 11.18 8.70
CA VAL A 213 1.36 11.82 7.93
C VAL A 213 1.18 11.55 6.44
N ARG A 214 1.27 12.63 5.67
CA ARG A 214 1.17 12.64 4.20
C ARG A 214 2.53 12.99 3.61
N TYR A 215 2.93 12.29 2.56
CA TYR A 215 4.11 12.59 1.78
C TYR A 215 3.76 12.68 0.30
N ARG A 216 4.61 13.29 -0.52
CA ARG A 216 4.33 13.49 -1.94
C ARG A 216 5.58 13.33 -2.79
N LEU A 217 5.39 12.78 -3.98
CA LEU A 217 6.43 12.66 -4.98
C LEU A 217 5.85 12.73 -6.39
N PRO A 218 6.67 13.10 -7.39
CA PRO A 218 6.32 12.85 -8.79
C PRO A 218 6.05 11.36 -9.02
N PRO A 219 5.06 11.00 -9.84
CA PRO A 219 4.65 9.59 -10.05
C PRO A 219 5.74 8.70 -10.63
N ALA A 220 6.78 9.26 -11.27
CA ALA A 220 7.96 8.53 -11.74
C ALA A 220 9.05 8.34 -10.66
N GLY A 221 8.82 8.80 -9.42
CA GLY A 221 9.76 8.67 -8.33
C GLY A 221 9.91 7.22 -7.88
N ARG A 222 11.16 6.77 -7.66
CA ARG A 222 11.49 5.43 -7.17
C ARG A 222 12.50 5.53 -6.05
N ASN A 223 12.39 4.66 -5.08
CA ASN A 223 13.42 4.50 -4.05
C ASN A 223 13.31 3.12 -3.38
N ILE A 224 14.35 2.77 -2.63
CA ILE A 224 14.46 1.52 -1.88
C ILE A 224 13.48 1.41 -0.69
N ASN A 225 12.73 2.45 -0.42
CA ASN A 225 11.75 2.57 0.66
C ASN A 225 10.35 3.00 0.18
N TYR A 226 10.07 2.97 -1.13
CA TYR A 226 8.74 3.20 -1.71
C TYR A 226 8.17 1.91 -2.27
N GLY A 227 6.95 1.60 -1.88
CA GLY A 227 6.17 0.44 -2.30
C GLY A 227 4.70 0.79 -2.44
N PHE A 228 3.81 -0.18 -2.36
CA PHE A 228 2.37 0.04 -2.46
C PHE A 228 1.59 -1.16 -1.92
N ARG A 229 0.31 -0.95 -1.64
CA ARG A 229 -0.67 -2.03 -1.44
C ARG A 229 -1.86 -1.85 -2.36
N VAL A 230 -2.73 -2.85 -2.43
CA VAL A 230 -3.90 -2.85 -3.30
C VAL A 230 -5.19 -2.81 -2.50
N LEU A 231 -6.23 -2.23 -3.12
CA LEU A 231 -7.58 -2.14 -2.57
C LEU A 231 -8.60 -2.59 -3.62
N SER A 232 -9.61 -3.35 -3.20
CA SER A 232 -10.78 -3.70 -4.01
C SER A 232 -12.02 -2.95 -3.50
N SER A 233 -12.68 -2.24 -4.41
CA SER A 233 -13.94 -1.54 -4.12
C SER A 233 -15.19 -2.44 -4.24
N VAL A 234 -15.00 -3.70 -4.65
CA VAL A 234 -16.08 -4.67 -4.80
C VAL A 234 -15.82 -5.92 -3.95
N PRO A 235 -16.89 -6.65 -3.54
CA PRO A 235 -16.74 -7.92 -2.87
C PRO A 235 -15.96 -8.91 -3.75
N MET A 236 -14.94 -9.56 -3.18
CA MET A 236 -14.25 -10.66 -3.83
C MET A 236 -15.07 -11.93 -3.61
N THR A 237 -15.66 -12.49 -4.67
CA THR A 237 -16.17 -13.87 -4.58
C THR A 237 -14.97 -14.79 -4.39
N VAL A 238 -14.93 -15.51 -3.28
CA VAL A 238 -14.00 -16.63 -3.12
C VAL A 238 -14.35 -17.61 -4.22
N ALA A 239 -13.53 -17.69 -5.28
CA ALA A 239 -13.62 -18.78 -6.21
C ALA A 239 -13.49 -20.06 -5.38
N ALA A 240 -14.52 -20.90 -5.42
CA ALA A 240 -14.54 -22.16 -4.71
C ALA A 240 -13.21 -22.87 -5.03
N ARG A 241 -12.40 -23.13 -4.01
CA ARG A 241 -11.23 -23.98 -4.17
C ARG A 241 -11.78 -25.31 -4.65
N SER A 242 -11.60 -25.62 -5.94
CA SER A 242 -11.83 -26.95 -6.45
C SER A 242 -10.96 -27.87 -5.62
N ALA A 243 -11.59 -28.62 -4.74
CA ALA A 243 -10.97 -29.73 -4.06
C ALA A 243 -10.56 -30.72 -5.17
N VAL A 244 -9.27 -30.71 -5.50
CA VAL A 244 -8.67 -31.81 -6.24
C VAL A 244 -8.29 -32.83 -5.18
N CYS A 245 -9.08 -33.91 -5.12
CA CYS A 245 -8.73 -35.13 -4.43
C CYS A 245 -7.46 -35.73 -5.02
#